data_f839f1263eba4b50fca16cef3df5aea4
#
_entry.id   f839f1263eba4b50fca16cef3df5aea4
#
_cell.length_a   1.000
_cell.length_b   1.000
_cell.length_c   1.000
_cell.angle_alpha   90.00
_cell.angle_beta   90.00
_cell.angle_gamma   90.00
#
_symmetry.space_group_name_H-M   'P 1'
#
loop_
_entity.id
_entity.type
_entity.pdbx_description
1 polymer ?
#
loop_
_entity_poly.entity_id
_entity_poly.type
_entity_poly.pdbx_seq_one_letter_code
_entity_poly.pdbx_strand_id
1 'polypeptide(L)'
;MSRQKTLDLLATGKTLWNKWRREDAEVQAFEPDLHGADLHGMDLHEADLTEANLQEADLREADLRETDLRHADLRSANLSDAHLLRARLHGADLRGANLCRTNLQGADLSNADLRGADLDGAILDKANFDEANVSRRDLGEADPNTPLKAKEQRAGSVALLDVKAA
;
A
#
# COMPACT_ATOMS: atom_id res chain seq x y z
N MET A 1 2.28 22.69 5.59
CA MET A 1 2.05 23.11 4.18
C MET A 1 0.57 22.97 3.89
N SER A 2 -0.06 23.76 2.96
CA SER A 2 -1.44 23.48 2.60
C SER A 2 -1.50 22.29 1.65
N ARG A 3 -2.58 21.48 1.72
CA ARG A 3 -2.82 20.32 0.87
C ARG A 3 -2.61 20.64 -0.62
N GLN A 4 -3.14 21.79 -1.10
CA GLN A 4 -2.96 22.17 -2.50
C GLN A 4 -1.48 22.33 -2.90
N LYS A 5 -0.67 22.94 -2.04
CA LYS A 5 0.78 23.05 -2.29
C LYS A 5 1.48 21.70 -2.31
N THR A 6 1.03 20.75 -1.48
CA THR A 6 1.55 19.37 -1.47
C THR A 6 1.25 18.69 -2.80
N LEU A 7 0.01 18.81 -3.29
CA LEU A 7 -0.40 18.26 -4.59
C LEU A 7 0.33 18.92 -5.76
N ASP A 8 0.43 20.24 -5.77
CA ASP A 8 1.14 20.99 -6.82
C ASP A 8 2.62 20.55 -6.90
N LEU A 9 3.25 20.36 -5.74
CA LEU A 9 4.64 19.91 -5.69
C LEU A 9 4.77 18.44 -6.16
N LEU A 10 3.88 17.55 -5.73
CA LEU A 10 3.89 16.16 -6.19
C LEU A 10 3.71 16.09 -7.72
N ALA A 11 2.83 16.93 -8.27
CA ALA A 11 2.60 17.04 -9.72
C ALA A 11 3.81 17.54 -10.51
N THR A 12 4.81 18.16 -9.87
CA THR A 12 6.07 18.53 -10.55
C THR A 12 6.97 17.34 -10.84
N GLY A 13 6.64 16.18 -10.32
CA GLY A 13 7.37 14.93 -10.52
C GLY A 13 8.33 14.56 -9.39
N LYS A 14 8.70 13.29 -9.36
CA LYS A 14 9.45 12.65 -8.27
C LYS A 14 10.75 13.34 -7.89
N THR A 15 11.47 13.92 -8.85
CA THR A 15 12.78 14.51 -8.58
C THR A 15 12.69 15.71 -7.65
N LEU A 16 11.78 16.64 -7.92
CA LEU A 16 11.55 17.82 -7.07
C LEU A 16 10.87 17.43 -5.77
N TRP A 17 9.90 16.51 -5.83
CA TRP A 17 9.25 15.93 -4.65
C TRP A 17 10.27 15.31 -3.69
N ASN A 18 11.09 14.37 -4.16
CA ASN A 18 12.08 13.68 -3.34
C ASN A 18 13.18 14.62 -2.83
N LYS A 19 13.52 15.66 -3.60
CA LYS A 19 14.44 16.70 -3.15
C LYS A 19 13.84 17.45 -1.95
N TRP A 20 12.61 17.92 -2.09
CA TRP A 20 11.89 18.61 -1.02
C TRP A 20 11.75 17.73 0.23
N ARG A 21 11.39 16.44 0.09
CA ARG A 21 11.32 15.50 1.21
C ARG A 21 12.63 15.38 1.99
N ARG A 22 13.79 15.50 1.34
CA ARG A 22 15.11 15.33 1.95
C ARG A 22 15.71 16.61 2.52
N GLU A 23 15.47 17.74 1.91
CA GLU A 23 16.22 18.97 2.20
C GLU A 23 15.56 19.86 3.26
N ASP A 24 14.29 19.70 3.48
CA ASP A 24 13.56 20.55 4.42
C ASP A 24 13.38 19.80 5.75
N ALA A 25 14.19 20.17 6.76
CA ALA A 25 14.14 19.55 8.08
C ALA A 25 12.79 19.76 8.80
N GLU A 26 12.06 20.84 8.46
CA GLU A 26 10.69 21.04 8.97
C GLU A 26 9.71 20.08 8.29
N VAL A 27 10.02 19.64 7.06
CA VAL A 27 9.21 18.72 6.25
C VAL A 27 9.40 17.27 6.69
N GLN A 28 10.58 16.90 7.20
CA GLN A 28 10.82 15.55 7.74
C GLN A 28 9.94 15.25 8.97
N ALA A 29 9.44 16.30 9.64
CA ALA A 29 8.48 16.19 10.74
C ALA A 29 7.03 16.32 10.25
N PHE A 30 6.79 16.44 8.96
CA PHE A 30 5.47 16.70 8.39
C PHE A 30 5.01 15.54 7.50
N GLU A 31 3.95 14.91 7.90
CA GLU A 31 3.26 13.91 7.08
C GLU A 31 2.62 14.61 5.87
N PRO A 32 2.99 14.27 4.62
CA PRO A 32 2.35 14.87 3.46
C PRO A 32 0.84 14.59 3.45
N ASP A 33 0.02 15.63 3.49
CA ASP A 33 -1.44 15.47 3.45
C ASP A 33 -1.93 15.38 2.00
N LEU A 34 -2.29 14.16 1.64
CA LEU A 34 -2.87 13.77 0.34
C LEU A 34 -4.24 13.09 0.52
N HIS A 35 -4.90 13.33 1.68
CA HIS A 35 -6.20 12.74 1.99
C HIS A 35 -7.22 13.03 0.89
N GLY A 36 -7.87 11.98 0.36
CA GLY A 36 -8.86 12.07 -0.71
C GLY A 36 -8.35 12.76 -1.99
N ALA A 37 -7.03 12.77 -2.23
CA ALA A 37 -6.45 13.33 -3.45
C ALA A 37 -6.82 12.50 -4.68
N ASP A 38 -7.06 13.15 -5.80
CA ASP A 38 -7.12 12.48 -7.10
C ASP A 38 -5.71 12.36 -7.67
N LEU A 39 -5.19 11.13 -7.61
CA LEU A 39 -3.87 10.73 -8.09
C LEU A 39 -3.99 9.65 -9.19
N HIS A 40 -5.19 9.56 -9.82
CA HIS A 40 -5.48 8.56 -10.83
C HIS A 40 -4.48 8.63 -12.00
N GLY A 41 -3.87 7.49 -12.31
CA GLY A 41 -2.90 7.34 -13.41
C GLY A 41 -1.62 8.17 -13.24
N MET A 42 -1.36 8.75 -12.07
CA MET A 42 -0.18 9.58 -11.84
C MET A 42 1.10 8.74 -11.82
N ASP A 43 2.17 9.27 -12.41
CA ASP A 43 3.52 8.70 -12.27
C ASP A 43 4.13 9.11 -10.93
N LEU A 44 4.12 8.16 -9.99
CA LEU A 44 4.68 8.27 -8.63
C LEU A 44 5.87 7.30 -8.46
N HIS A 45 6.42 6.77 -9.56
CA HIS A 45 7.52 5.83 -9.52
C HIS A 45 8.71 6.38 -8.74
N GLU A 46 9.22 5.58 -7.78
CA GLU A 46 10.30 5.96 -6.86
C GLU A 46 10.02 7.21 -5.99
N ALA A 47 8.80 7.68 -5.88
CA ALA A 47 8.46 8.80 -5.00
C ALA A 47 8.62 8.42 -3.52
N ASP A 48 9.09 9.36 -2.70
CA ASP A 48 9.12 9.24 -1.24
C ASP A 48 7.78 9.70 -0.64
N LEU A 49 6.88 8.75 -0.42
CA LEU A 49 5.58 8.93 0.22
C LEU A 49 5.55 8.36 1.65
N THR A 50 6.74 8.25 2.27
CA THR A 50 6.86 7.76 3.65
C THR A 50 6.00 8.61 4.58
N GLU A 51 5.21 7.94 5.44
CA GLU A 51 4.30 8.56 6.40
C GLU A 51 3.24 9.50 5.78
N ALA A 52 3.01 9.45 4.46
CA ALA A 52 1.99 10.27 3.81
C ALA A 52 0.58 9.86 4.25
N ASN A 53 -0.28 10.86 4.47
CA ASN A 53 -1.71 10.66 4.63
C ASN A 53 -2.37 10.55 3.24
N LEU A 54 -2.60 9.32 2.79
CA LEU A 54 -3.26 8.97 1.53
C LEU A 54 -4.66 8.37 1.76
N GLN A 55 -5.24 8.62 2.94
CA GLN A 55 -6.56 8.11 3.28
C GLN A 55 -7.59 8.56 2.23
N GLU A 56 -8.40 7.62 1.74
CA GLU A 56 -9.44 7.87 0.72
C GLU A 56 -8.92 8.43 -0.62
N ALA A 57 -7.60 8.42 -0.85
CA ALA A 57 -7.03 8.86 -2.12
C ALA A 57 -7.44 7.94 -3.29
N ASP A 58 -7.62 8.52 -4.45
CA ASP A 58 -7.82 7.79 -5.70
C ASP A 58 -6.46 7.57 -6.39
N LEU A 59 -5.94 6.36 -6.27
CA LEU A 59 -4.65 5.91 -6.83
C LEU A 59 -4.85 4.89 -7.96
N ARG A 60 -6.05 4.82 -8.53
CA ARG A 60 -6.33 3.87 -9.62
C ARG A 60 -5.36 4.06 -10.77
N GLU A 61 -4.85 2.95 -11.30
CA GLU A 61 -3.93 2.94 -12.44
C GLU A 61 -2.62 3.74 -12.23
N ALA A 62 -2.36 4.25 -11.00
CA ALA A 62 -1.13 4.97 -10.70
C ALA A 62 0.10 4.09 -10.84
N ASP A 63 1.19 4.67 -11.31
CA ASP A 63 2.50 4.03 -11.33
C ASP A 63 3.22 4.27 -10.00
N LEU A 64 3.15 3.30 -9.11
CA LEU A 64 3.76 3.30 -7.77
C LEU A 64 4.95 2.33 -7.69
N ARG A 65 5.56 1.98 -8.80
CA ARG A 65 6.71 1.06 -8.82
C ARG A 65 7.86 1.64 -8.01
N GLU A 66 8.42 0.81 -7.12
CA GLU A 66 9.56 1.18 -6.27
C GLU A 66 9.30 2.42 -5.37
N THR A 67 8.05 2.86 -5.25
CA THR A 67 7.64 3.97 -4.37
C THR A 67 7.85 3.59 -2.90
N ASP A 68 8.30 4.54 -2.10
CA ASP A 68 8.42 4.37 -0.66
C ASP A 68 7.13 4.83 0.05
N LEU A 69 6.31 3.87 0.46
CA LEU A 69 5.03 4.05 1.16
C LEU A 69 5.11 3.55 2.61
N ARG A 70 6.31 3.45 3.17
CA ARG A 70 6.48 2.96 4.55
C ARG A 70 5.72 3.85 5.52
N HIS A 71 4.93 3.20 6.39
CA HIS A 71 4.10 3.85 7.41
C HIS A 71 3.06 4.83 6.85
N ALA A 72 2.78 4.81 5.55
CA ALA A 72 1.73 5.63 4.95
C ALA A 72 0.34 5.20 5.44
N ASP A 73 -0.55 6.15 5.60
CA ASP A 73 -1.98 5.91 5.86
C ASP A 73 -2.74 5.81 4.53
N LEU A 74 -3.04 4.60 4.12
CA LEU A 74 -3.76 4.25 2.89
C LEU A 74 -5.18 3.73 3.18
N ARG A 75 -5.72 4.02 4.36
CA ARG A 75 -7.07 3.54 4.73
C ARG A 75 -8.11 3.99 3.72
N SER A 76 -8.92 3.02 3.27
CA SER A 76 -9.97 3.25 2.28
C SER A 76 -9.50 3.88 0.96
N ALA A 77 -8.19 3.91 0.68
CA ALA A 77 -7.68 4.35 -0.62
C ALA A 77 -8.07 3.38 -1.73
N ASN A 78 -8.25 3.91 -2.93
CA ASN A 78 -8.52 3.09 -4.10
C ASN A 78 -7.24 2.92 -4.94
N LEU A 79 -6.64 1.72 -4.87
CA LEU A 79 -5.43 1.35 -5.59
C LEU A 79 -5.73 0.33 -6.72
N SER A 80 -7.02 0.18 -7.10
CA SER A 80 -7.34 -0.83 -8.12
C SER A 80 -6.60 -0.56 -9.43
N ASP A 81 -6.10 -1.64 -10.03
CA ASP A 81 -5.30 -1.63 -11.25
C ASP A 81 -3.94 -0.86 -11.14
N ALA A 82 -3.55 -0.41 -9.95
CA ALA A 82 -2.28 0.30 -9.75
C ALA A 82 -1.06 -0.63 -9.88
N HIS A 83 0.09 -0.05 -10.21
CA HIS A 83 1.36 -0.76 -10.37
C HIS A 83 2.26 -0.53 -9.16
N LEU A 84 2.33 -1.49 -8.22
CA LEU A 84 3.15 -1.45 -7.01
C LEU A 84 4.33 -2.43 -7.04
N LEU A 85 4.85 -2.74 -8.22
CA LEU A 85 6.02 -3.62 -8.35
C LEU A 85 7.16 -3.11 -7.46
N ARG A 86 7.61 -3.94 -6.51
CA ARG A 86 8.68 -3.63 -5.55
C ARG A 86 8.45 -2.38 -4.70
N ALA A 87 7.22 -1.91 -4.57
CA ALA A 87 6.90 -0.83 -3.65
C ALA A 87 7.20 -1.23 -2.19
N ARG A 88 7.55 -0.26 -1.36
CA ARG A 88 7.82 -0.44 0.06
C ARG A 88 6.60 -0.01 0.86
N LEU A 89 5.87 -0.99 1.40
CA LEU A 89 4.65 -0.78 2.18
C LEU A 89 4.82 -1.24 3.64
N HIS A 90 6.07 -1.40 4.10
CA HIS A 90 6.34 -1.83 5.47
C HIS A 90 5.61 -0.94 6.48
N GLY A 91 4.80 -1.56 7.33
CA GLY A 91 4.04 -0.87 8.37
C GLY A 91 2.95 0.08 7.87
N ALA A 92 2.59 0.05 6.59
CA ALA A 92 1.50 0.87 6.04
C ALA A 92 0.13 0.42 6.58
N ASP A 93 -0.78 1.36 6.75
CA ASP A 93 -2.18 1.11 7.11
C ASP A 93 -3.05 1.05 5.85
N LEU A 94 -3.39 -0.15 5.42
CA LEU A 94 -4.18 -0.45 4.21
C LEU A 94 -5.61 -0.89 4.55
N ARG A 95 -6.09 -0.63 5.77
CA ARG A 95 -7.41 -1.09 6.19
C ARG A 95 -8.52 -0.58 5.28
N GLY A 96 -9.30 -1.51 4.74
CA GLY A 96 -10.40 -1.20 3.83
C GLY A 96 -9.97 -0.64 2.48
N ALA A 97 -8.69 -0.67 2.13
CA ALA A 97 -8.22 -0.25 0.82
C ALA A 97 -8.69 -1.20 -0.29
N ASN A 98 -8.96 -0.66 -1.46
CA ASN A 98 -9.25 -1.45 -2.66
C ASN A 98 -7.95 -1.71 -3.42
N LEU A 99 -7.48 -2.95 -3.41
CA LEU A 99 -6.29 -3.45 -4.10
C LEU A 99 -6.65 -4.41 -5.25
N CYS A 100 -7.91 -4.39 -5.74
CA CYS A 100 -8.33 -5.29 -6.82
C CYS A 100 -7.44 -5.13 -8.05
N ARG A 101 -6.97 -6.27 -8.58
CA ARG A 101 -6.13 -6.34 -9.78
C ARG A 101 -4.81 -5.53 -9.69
N THR A 102 -4.41 -5.14 -8.51
CA THR A 102 -3.16 -4.42 -8.27
C THR A 102 -1.95 -5.32 -8.52
N ASN A 103 -0.90 -4.80 -9.14
CA ASN A 103 0.35 -5.53 -9.26
C ASN A 103 1.27 -5.23 -8.06
N LEU A 104 1.30 -6.14 -7.09
CA LEU A 104 2.13 -6.09 -5.87
C LEU A 104 3.37 -6.99 -5.97
N GLN A 105 3.77 -7.41 -7.16
CA GLN A 105 4.89 -8.32 -7.33
C GLN A 105 6.16 -7.78 -6.66
N GLY A 106 6.71 -8.57 -5.73
CA GLY A 106 7.92 -8.22 -4.97
C GLY A 106 7.76 -7.04 -4.01
N ALA A 107 6.55 -6.54 -3.77
CA ALA A 107 6.30 -5.48 -2.79
C ALA A 107 6.60 -5.96 -1.36
N ASP A 108 7.04 -5.05 -0.51
CA ASP A 108 7.24 -5.31 0.91
C ASP A 108 6.07 -4.78 1.73
N LEU A 109 5.18 -5.69 2.12
CA LEU A 109 4.01 -5.45 2.97
C LEU A 109 4.25 -5.92 4.42
N SER A 110 5.50 -6.13 4.81
CA SER A 110 5.79 -6.59 6.17
C SER A 110 5.25 -5.62 7.22
N ASN A 111 4.63 -6.16 8.27
CA ASN A 111 3.95 -5.40 9.32
C ASN A 111 2.80 -4.48 8.84
N ALA A 112 2.36 -4.55 7.60
CA ALA A 112 1.23 -3.77 7.10
C ALA A 112 -0.10 -4.27 7.68
N ASP A 113 -1.07 -3.38 7.82
CA ASP A 113 -2.43 -3.72 8.24
C ASP A 113 -3.38 -3.69 7.04
N LEU A 114 -3.78 -4.88 6.57
CA LEU A 114 -4.67 -5.08 5.42
C LEU A 114 -6.09 -5.53 5.81
N ARG A 115 -6.49 -5.36 7.07
CA ARG A 115 -7.82 -5.80 7.51
C ARG A 115 -8.92 -5.13 6.70
N GLY A 116 -9.76 -5.96 6.05
CA GLY A 116 -10.85 -5.49 5.22
C GLY A 116 -10.42 -4.91 3.87
N ALA A 117 -9.14 -5.00 3.52
CA ALA A 117 -8.69 -4.68 2.18
C ALA A 117 -9.20 -5.71 1.16
N ASP A 118 -9.46 -5.26 -0.05
CA ASP A 118 -9.87 -6.12 -1.17
C ASP A 118 -8.70 -6.37 -2.10
N LEU A 119 -8.20 -7.60 -2.14
CA LEU A 119 -7.06 -8.04 -2.95
C LEU A 119 -7.51 -8.91 -4.14
N ASP A 120 -8.79 -8.87 -4.53
CA ASP A 120 -9.29 -9.73 -5.60
C ASP A 120 -8.54 -9.50 -6.92
N GLY A 121 -8.02 -10.59 -7.49
CA GLY A 121 -7.21 -10.54 -8.72
C GLY A 121 -5.85 -9.85 -8.58
N ALA A 122 -5.41 -9.49 -7.38
CA ALA A 122 -4.08 -8.91 -7.17
C ALA A 122 -2.95 -9.90 -7.49
N ILE A 123 -1.87 -9.40 -8.08
CA ILE A 123 -0.65 -10.18 -8.37
C ILE A 123 0.30 -10.04 -7.19
N LEU A 124 0.51 -11.14 -6.45
CA LEU A 124 1.25 -11.15 -5.19
C LEU A 124 2.59 -11.93 -5.27
N ASP A 125 3.05 -12.31 -6.48
CA ASP A 125 4.28 -13.09 -6.64
C ASP A 125 5.47 -12.40 -5.94
N LYS A 126 6.12 -13.14 -5.05
CA LYS A 126 7.26 -12.64 -4.23
C LYS A 126 6.96 -11.45 -3.33
N ALA A 127 5.70 -11.07 -3.12
CA ALA A 127 5.36 -10.07 -2.12
C ALA A 127 5.68 -10.59 -0.71
N ASN A 128 6.19 -9.72 0.14
CA ASN A 128 6.53 -10.03 1.53
C ASN A 128 5.37 -9.62 2.45
N PHE A 129 4.73 -10.58 3.11
CA PHE A 129 3.65 -10.38 4.09
C PHE A 129 4.10 -10.74 5.52
N ASP A 130 5.39 -10.77 5.82
CA ASP A 130 5.87 -11.12 7.16
C ASP A 130 5.26 -10.17 8.21
N GLU A 131 4.61 -10.76 9.23
CA GLU A 131 3.91 -10.04 10.30
C GLU A 131 2.77 -9.10 9.81
N ALA A 132 2.38 -9.18 8.53
CA ALA A 132 1.22 -8.42 8.04
C ALA A 132 -0.08 -8.93 8.64
N ASN A 133 -1.01 -8.02 8.91
CA ASN A 133 -2.33 -8.34 9.40
C ASN A 133 -3.31 -8.47 8.23
N VAL A 134 -3.45 -9.67 7.70
CA VAL A 134 -4.30 -10.00 6.54
C VAL A 134 -5.09 -11.28 6.84
N SER A 135 -6.36 -11.31 6.48
CA SER A 135 -7.17 -12.52 6.60
C SER A 135 -7.31 -13.23 5.26
N ARG A 136 -7.63 -14.54 5.28
CA ARG A 136 -7.93 -15.28 4.04
C ARG A 136 -9.09 -14.68 3.26
N ARG A 137 -10.03 -14.03 3.95
CA ARG A 137 -11.17 -13.37 3.32
C ARG A 137 -10.73 -12.14 2.52
N ASP A 138 -9.72 -11.42 3.02
CA ASP A 138 -9.20 -10.22 2.38
C ASP A 138 -8.40 -10.55 1.10
N LEU A 139 -7.93 -11.80 0.97
CA LEU A 139 -7.18 -12.27 -0.19
C LEU A 139 -8.05 -12.61 -1.40
N GLY A 140 -9.36 -12.81 -1.21
CA GLY A 140 -10.30 -13.13 -2.30
C GLY A 140 -9.80 -14.26 -3.21
N GLU A 141 -9.81 -14.04 -4.53
CA GLU A 141 -9.23 -14.90 -5.55
C GLU A 141 -7.81 -14.43 -5.97
N ALA A 142 -7.05 -13.80 -5.05
CA ALA A 142 -5.64 -13.53 -5.30
C ALA A 142 -4.90 -14.81 -5.71
N ASP A 143 -3.86 -14.69 -6.53
CA ASP A 143 -3.15 -15.82 -7.15
C ASP A 143 -2.95 -16.98 -6.15
N PRO A 144 -3.58 -18.17 -6.41
CA PRO A 144 -3.51 -19.31 -5.50
C PRO A 144 -2.09 -19.89 -5.35
N ASN A 145 -1.16 -19.50 -6.21
CA ASN A 145 0.25 -19.90 -6.12
C ASN A 145 1.10 -18.97 -5.27
N THR A 146 0.53 -17.89 -4.73
CA THR A 146 1.28 -17.02 -3.82
C THR A 146 1.54 -17.77 -2.53
N PRO A 147 2.80 -18.11 -2.22
CA PRO A 147 3.13 -18.73 -0.95
C PRO A 147 2.99 -17.68 0.15
N LEU A 148 1.78 -17.53 0.67
CA LEU A 148 1.57 -16.78 1.89
C LEU A 148 2.31 -17.49 3.01
N LYS A 149 3.53 -17.12 3.26
CA LYS A 149 4.16 -17.27 4.58
C LYS A 149 3.61 -16.20 5.53
N ALA A 150 2.30 -15.93 5.43
CA ALA A 150 1.63 -15.23 6.50
C ALA A 150 1.78 -16.11 7.72
N LYS A 151 2.52 -15.68 8.70
CA LYS A 151 2.44 -16.28 10.02
C LYS A 151 0.98 -16.21 10.42
N GLU A 152 0.34 -17.37 10.56
CA GLU A 152 -0.91 -17.47 11.29
C GLU A 152 -0.69 -16.75 12.61
N GLN A 153 -1.26 -15.56 12.72
CA GLN A 153 -1.02 -14.75 13.89
C GLN A 153 -1.54 -15.44 15.13
N ARG A 154 -0.67 -15.51 16.12
CA ARG A 154 -1.05 -15.58 17.53
C ARG A 154 -1.79 -14.29 17.91
N ALA A 155 -3.04 -14.20 17.53
CA ALA A 155 -4.00 -13.29 18.12
C ALA A 155 -5.29 -14.09 18.34
N GLY A 156 -5.49 -14.54 19.58
CA GLY A 156 -6.75 -14.99 20.15
C GLY A 156 -7.62 -15.87 19.27
N SER A 157 -7.46 -17.21 19.42
CA SER A 157 -8.46 -18.24 19.16
C SER A 157 -9.51 -17.97 18.07
N VAL A 158 -9.23 -18.38 16.84
CA VAL A 158 -10.21 -19.17 16.10
C VAL A 158 -9.46 -20.32 15.46
N ALA A 159 -9.74 -21.51 15.97
CA ALA A 159 -9.19 -22.75 15.48
C ALA A 159 -9.42 -22.90 13.98
N LEU A 160 -8.34 -23.16 13.22
CA LEU A 160 -8.47 -23.76 11.90
C LEU A 160 -9.18 -25.10 12.07
N LEU A 161 -10.41 -25.18 11.57
CA LEU A 161 -11.01 -26.44 11.27
C LEU A 161 -10.33 -26.99 10.02
N ASP A 162 -9.46 -27.99 10.23
CA ASP A 162 -9.01 -28.90 9.19
C ASP A 162 -10.22 -29.41 8.40
N VAL A 163 -10.41 -28.96 7.18
CA VAL A 163 -11.22 -29.67 6.22
C VAL A 163 -10.27 -30.63 5.50
N LYS A 164 -10.01 -31.78 6.10
CA LYS A 164 -9.56 -32.94 5.37
C LYS A 164 -10.66 -33.34 4.40
N ALA A 165 -10.30 -33.34 3.11
CA ALA A 165 -11.07 -33.95 2.06
C ALA A 165 -11.39 -35.43 2.38
N ALA A 166 -12.65 -35.79 2.18
CA ALA A 166 -13.07 -37.14 1.86
C ALA A 166 -13.59 -37.15 0.43
#